data_d9521dcf96d8be4985a8aa4909fda82f
#
_entry.id   d9521dcf96d8be4985a8aa4909fda82f
#
_cell.length_a   1.000
_cell.length_b   1.000
_cell.length_c   1.000
_cell.angle_alpha   90.00
_cell.angle_beta   90.00
_cell.angle_gamma   90.00
#
_symmetry.space_group_name_H-M   'P 1'
#
loop_
_entity.id
_entity.type
_entity.pdbx_description
1 polymer ?
#
loop_
_entity_poly.entity_id
_entity_poly.type
_entity_poly.pdbx_seq_one_letter_code
_entity_poly.pdbx_strand_id
1 'polypeptide(L)'
;MNVISPIDYVIITIYLAGMVCVGIWFAKKHSDFDDFFLAGRSLTTPLLITTLISTYYGIDVLFGDSQLGFTDGVVAWFGYARPTYAFFLISAFLLAKRLRKEDFKSLPDILDRYYGKNTRYVGALTSFIYSLPALSLYGFGILGDVILGWEPAIGMLVLGGIALAYTLTGGFWAVALTDSIQFVMMCVVLAFAFPFAMNFIGGFDTMIEVLEPSYFDTLGDLSIWLIIIYASTGLSILVEPTFYQRIFAARSYRNVRNALVIGIFIWGSYDWLITILAMSAKVGVIKGILPSDVAPDAALLTVMVAALPAGALGLFMAGILSTEMSTLSLIHISEPTRRTPISYAVFCLK
;
A
#
# COMPACT_ATOMS: atom_id res chain seq x y z
N MET A 1 23.76 12.84 7.66
CA MET A 1 22.79 12.19 6.75
C MET A 1 23.21 12.48 5.33
N ASN A 2 23.14 11.49 4.43
CA ASN A 2 23.40 11.74 3.01
C ASN A 2 22.38 12.75 2.49
N VAL A 3 22.88 13.84 1.91
CA VAL A 3 22.01 14.81 1.23
C VAL A 3 21.57 14.17 -0.07
N ILE A 4 20.27 14.26 -0.37
CA ILE A 4 19.72 13.76 -1.64
C ILE A 4 20.49 14.41 -2.78
N SER A 5 21.05 13.59 -3.63
CA SER A 5 21.92 14.03 -4.73
C SER A 5 21.09 14.45 -5.96
N PRO A 6 21.65 15.26 -6.87
CA PRO A 6 20.94 15.61 -8.11
C PRO A 6 20.49 14.41 -8.94
N ILE A 7 21.22 13.28 -8.89
CA ILE A 7 20.84 12.06 -9.61
C ILE A 7 19.57 11.41 -9.01
N ASP A 8 19.39 11.51 -7.69
CA ASP A 8 18.20 10.99 -7.01
C ASP A 8 16.94 11.76 -7.44
N TYR A 9 17.03 13.09 -7.51
CA TYR A 9 15.95 13.94 -8.04
C TYR A 9 15.62 13.62 -9.51
N VAL A 10 16.61 13.36 -10.33
CA VAL A 10 16.41 12.97 -11.74
C VAL A 10 15.64 11.66 -11.81
N ILE A 11 16.03 10.65 -11.03
CA ILE A 11 15.35 9.34 -11.00
C ILE A 11 13.90 9.48 -10.56
N ILE A 12 13.64 10.21 -9.47
CA ILE A 12 12.28 10.47 -8.96
C ILE A 12 11.44 11.20 -10.02
N THR A 13 12.01 12.22 -10.66
CA THR A 13 11.31 13.00 -11.69
C THR A 13 10.97 12.15 -12.91
N ILE A 14 11.90 11.31 -13.37
CA ILE A 14 11.66 10.38 -14.50
C ILE A 14 10.54 9.40 -14.14
N TYR A 15 10.54 8.87 -12.92
CA TYR A 15 9.50 7.97 -12.45
C TYR A 15 8.13 8.67 -12.47
N LEU A 16 7.99 9.82 -11.83
CA LEU A 16 6.73 10.57 -11.75
C LEU A 16 6.22 10.98 -13.15
N ALA A 17 7.10 11.47 -14.01
CA ALA A 17 6.75 11.81 -15.40
C ALA A 17 6.29 10.57 -16.18
N GLY A 18 6.97 9.43 -16.02
CA GLY A 18 6.60 8.16 -16.62
C GLY A 18 5.20 7.70 -16.22
N MET A 19 4.86 7.82 -14.92
CA MET A 19 3.53 7.45 -14.41
C MET A 19 2.43 8.33 -15.01
N VAL A 20 2.64 9.64 -15.09
CA VAL A 20 1.69 10.57 -15.74
C VAL A 20 1.52 10.23 -17.23
N CYS A 21 2.61 9.94 -17.94
CA CYS A 21 2.56 9.54 -19.36
C CYS A 21 1.76 8.25 -19.56
N VAL A 22 1.94 7.24 -18.71
CA VAL A 22 1.17 5.99 -18.74
C VAL A 22 -0.31 6.28 -18.51
N GLY A 23 -0.67 7.08 -17.50
CA GLY A 23 -2.06 7.47 -17.24
C GLY A 23 -2.73 8.14 -18.44
N ILE A 24 -2.06 9.12 -19.06
CA ILE A 24 -2.56 9.83 -20.25
C ILE A 24 -2.72 8.88 -21.46
N TRP A 25 -1.80 7.95 -21.64
CA TRP A 25 -1.86 6.99 -22.73
C TRP A 25 -3.10 6.09 -22.66
N PHE A 26 -3.45 5.65 -21.43
CA PHE A 26 -4.64 4.82 -21.20
C PHE A 26 -5.95 5.61 -21.20
N ALA A 27 -5.94 6.91 -20.92
CA ALA A 27 -7.13 7.76 -20.90
C ALA A 27 -8.03 7.65 -22.15
N LYS A 28 -7.46 7.27 -23.28
CA LYS A 28 -8.14 7.19 -24.58
C LYS A 28 -8.82 5.85 -24.87
N LYS A 29 -8.73 4.85 -23.98
CA LYS A 29 -9.13 3.45 -24.29
C LYS A 29 -10.45 2.98 -23.68
N HIS A 30 -11.16 3.82 -22.91
CA HIS A 30 -12.37 3.37 -22.19
C HIS A 30 -13.63 3.67 -23.00
N SER A 31 -14.46 2.64 -23.19
CA SER A 31 -15.73 2.74 -23.95
C SER A 31 -16.97 2.60 -23.07
N ASP A 32 -16.89 1.98 -21.87
CA ASP A 32 -18.05 1.64 -21.06
C ASP A 32 -17.75 1.77 -19.55
N PHE A 33 -18.82 1.84 -18.74
CA PHE A 33 -18.77 1.93 -17.27
C PHE A 33 -18.10 0.72 -16.62
N ASP A 34 -18.43 -0.50 -17.05
CA ASP A 34 -17.86 -1.73 -16.50
C ASP A 34 -16.37 -1.86 -16.87
N ASP A 35 -15.96 -1.37 -18.03
CA ASP A 35 -14.55 -1.27 -18.41
C ASP A 35 -13.79 -0.29 -17.51
N PHE A 36 -14.40 0.87 -17.21
CA PHE A 36 -13.76 1.89 -16.39
C PHE A 36 -13.61 1.46 -14.93
N PHE A 37 -14.64 0.83 -14.32
CA PHE A 37 -14.66 0.50 -12.89
C PHE A 37 -14.20 -0.91 -12.53
N LEU A 38 -14.36 -1.87 -13.44
CA LEU A 38 -14.09 -3.30 -13.22
C LEU A 38 -13.16 -3.92 -14.26
N ALA A 39 -12.51 -3.11 -15.09
CA ALA A 39 -11.64 -3.59 -16.17
C ALA A 39 -12.31 -4.70 -17.01
N GLY A 40 -13.61 -4.53 -17.34
CA GLY A 40 -14.39 -5.52 -18.08
C GLY A 40 -14.44 -6.90 -17.41
N ARG A 41 -14.19 -6.99 -16.10
CA ARG A 41 -14.13 -8.26 -15.33
C ARG A 41 -13.14 -9.28 -15.91
N SER A 42 -12.02 -8.80 -16.42
CA SER A 42 -11.05 -9.60 -17.20
C SER A 42 -9.72 -9.83 -16.47
N LEU A 43 -9.57 -9.35 -15.22
CA LEU A 43 -8.32 -9.47 -14.49
C LEU A 43 -7.90 -10.93 -14.29
N THR A 44 -6.69 -11.23 -14.75
CA THR A 44 -6.03 -12.54 -14.61
C THR A 44 -5.32 -12.67 -13.27
N THR A 45 -4.88 -13.88 -12.90
CA THR A 45 -4.14 -14.09 -11.65
C THR A 45 -2.92 -13.18 -11.50
N PRO A 46 -2.02 -13.02 -12.48
CA PRO A 46 -0.87 -12.11 -12.33
C PRO A 46 -1.28 -10.66 -12.08
N LEU A 47 -2.23 -10.13 -12.85
CA LEU A 47 -2.73 -8.76 -12.66
C LEU A 47 -3.43 -8.57 -11.31
N LEU A 48 -4.14 -9.59 -10.82
CA LEU A 48 -4.73 -9.54 -9.49
C LEU A 48 -3.67 -9.57 -8.38
N ILE A 49 -2.60 -10.37 -8.54
CA ILE A 49 -1.49 -10.38 -7.58
C ILE A 49 -0.88 -8.98 -7.50
N THR A 50 -0.51 -8.42 -8.64
CA THR A 50 0.17 -7.12 -8.66
C THR A 50 -0.70 -6.01 -8.10
N THR A 51 -1.96 -5.88 -8.54
CA THR A 51 -2.85 -4.83 -8.04
C THR A 51 -3.30 -5.04 -6.59
N LEU A 52 -3.50 -6.28 -6.12
CA LEU A 52 -3.79 -6.55 -4.72
C LEU A 52 -2.59 -6.17 -3.83
N ILE A 53 -1.39 -6.63 -4.18
CA ILE A 53 -0.23 -6.40 -3.34
C ILE A 53 0.12 -4.91 -3.32
N SER A 54 0.25 -4.27 -4.46
CA SER A 54 0.62 -2.85 -4.51
C SER A 54 -0.37 -1.93 -3.78
N THR A 55 -1.65 -2.31 -3.73
CA THR A 55 -2.67 -1.53 -3.05
C THR A 55 -2.63 -1.67 -1.54
N TYR A 56 -2.35 -2.88 -1.05
CA TYR A 56 -2.30 -3.14 0.38
C TYR A 56 -0.98 -2.74 1.03
N TYR A 57 -0.01 -2.37 0.22
CA TYR A 57 1.24 -1.78 0.70
C TYR A 57 1.23 -0.27 0.57
N GLY A 58 0.19 0.37 1.08
CA GLY A 58 0.18 1.81 1.30
C GLY A 58 1.20 2.23 2.36
N ILE A 59 1.35 3.51 2.49
CA ILE A 59 2.18 4.13 3.54
C ILE A 59 1.72 3.74 4.94
N ASP A 60 0.42 3.50 5.14
CA ASP A 60 -0.16 3.02 6.38
C ASP A 60 0.48 1.70 6.85
N VAL A 61 0.66 0.74 5.95
CA VAL A 61 1.36 -0.52 6.24
C VAL A 61 2.86 -0.27 6.38
N LEU A 62 3.45 0.43 5.42
CA LEU A 62 4.90 0.69 5.42
C LEU A 62 5.35 1.42 6.70
N PHE A 63 4.65 2.46 7.11
CA PHE A 63 4.98 3.24 8.31
C PHE A 63 4.51 2.54 9.59
N GLY A 64 3.35 1.86 9.56
CA GLY A 64 2.87 1.09 10.69
C GLY A 64 3.79 -0.10 11.03
N ASP A 65 4.19 -0.88 10.05
CA ASP A 65 5.14 -1.98 10.24
C ASP A 65 6.54 -1.45 10.60
N SER A 66 6.96 -0.31 10.02
CA SER A 66 8.20 0.37 10.39
C SER A 66 8.18 0.82 11.86
N GLN A 67 7.08 1.43 12.31
CA GLN A 67 6.93 1.84 13.69
C GLN A 67 7.04 0.64 14.65
N LEU A 68 6.24 -0.40 14.41
CA LEU A 68 6.25 -1.60 15.25
C LEU A 68 7.61 -2.34 15.20
N GLY A 69 8.22 -2.46 14.02
CA GLY A 69 9.55 -3.05 13.88
C GLY A 69 10.63 -2.28 14.66
N PHE A 70 10.54 -0.95 14.65
CA PHE A 70 11.46 -0.07 15.39
C PHE A 70 11.25 -0.12 16.90
N THR A 71 10.00 -0.21 17.39
CA THR A 71 9.68 -0.18 18.82
C THR A 71 9.67 -1.56 19.46
N ASP A 72 9.13 -2.57 18.78
CA ASP A 72 8.77 -3.86 19.34
C ASP A 72 9.35 -5.07 18.56
N GLY A 73 10.12 -4.82 17.50
CA GLY A 73 10.86 -5.85 16.77
C GLY A 73 9.96 -6.76 15.93
N VAL A 74 10.18 -8.09 16.01
CA VAL A 74 9.49 -9.09 15.18
C VAL A 74 7.99 -9.20 15.44
N VAL A 75 7.49 -8.59 16.50
CA VAL A 75 6.04 -8.50 16.80
C VAL A 75 5.29 -7.84 15.64
N ALA A 76 5.92 -6.90 14.92
CA ALA A 76 5.34 -6.29 13.71
C ALA A 76 4.85 -7.36 12.74
N TRP A 77 5.67 -8.38 12.47
CA TRP A 77 5.30 -9.47 11.58
C TRP A 77 4.36 -10.50 12.23
N PHE A 78 4.66 -10.94 13.45
CA PHE A 78 3.90 -12.02 14.11
C PHE A 78 2.55 -11.57 14.66
N GLY A 79 2.48 -10.37 15.25
CA GLY A 79 1.30 -9.87 15.94
C GLY A 79 0.37 -9.01 15.07
N TYR A 80 0.91 -8.31 14.07
CA TYR A 80 0.16 -7.41 13.21
C TYR A 80 -0.02 -7.96 11.79
N ALA A 81 1.06 -8.18 11.02
CA ALA A 81 0.96 -8.58 9.63
C ALA A 81 0.40 -10.01 9.44
N ARG A 82 0.97 -11.00 10.12
CA ARG A 82 0.59 -12.41 9.96
C ARG A 82 -0.88 -12.74 10.23
N PRO A 83 -1.57 -12.21 11.23
CA PRO A 83 -2.99 -12.46 11.43
C PRO A 83 -3.87 -12.00 10.26
N THR A 84 -3.48 -10.94 9.56
CA THR A 84 -4.17 -10.44 8.37
C THR A 84 -4.23 -11.49 7.26
N TYR A 85 -3.19 -12.31 7.11
CA TYR A 85 -3.16 -13.40 6.11
C TYR A 85 -4.22 -14.46 6.35
N ALA A 86 -4.61 -14.71 7.59
CA ALA A 86 -5.71 -15.63 7.90
C ALA A 86 -7.03 -15.13 7.28
N PHE A 87 -7.29 -13.82 7.32
CA PHE A 87 -8.48 -13.24 6.69
C PHE A 87 -8.42 -13.25 5.16
N PHE A 88 -7.24 -13.11 4.57
CA PHE A 88 -7.07 -13.36 3.13
C PHE A 88 -7.36 -14.81 2.76
N LEU A 89 -6.94 -15.80 3.56
CA LEU A 89 -7.29 -17.22 3.35
C LEU A 89 -8.79 -17.47 3.48
N ILE A 90 -9.44 -16.91 4.50
CA ILE A 90 -10.89 -16.97 4.66
C ILE A 90 -11.57 -16.40 3.41
N SER A 91 -11.13 -15.24 2.94
CA SER A 91 -11.67 -14.62 1.73
C SER A 91 -11.43 -15.47 0.48
N ALA A 92 -10.25 -16.06 0.33
CA ALA A 92 -9.90 -16.89 -0.82
C ALA A 92 -10.76 -18.16 -0.94
N PHE A 93 -11.01 -18.82 0.17
CA PHE A 93 -11.69 -20.14 0.17
C PHE A 93 -13.19 -20.07 0.45
N LEU A 94 -13.65 -19.13 1.27
CA LEU A 94 -15.05 -19.04 1.68
C LEU A 94 -15.83 -17.96 0.90
N LEU A 95 -15.23 -16.79 0.66
CA LEU A 95 -15.95 -15.65 0.10
C LEU A 95 -15.80 -15.54 -1.42
N ALA A 96 -14.61 -15.74 -1.98
CA ALA A 96 -14.33 -15.46 -3.39
C ALA A 96 -15.26 -16.19 -4.36
N LYS A 97 -15.61 -17.46 -4.10
CA LYS A 97 -16.52 -18.24 -4.95
C LYS A 97 -17.94 -17.68 -4.91
N ARG A 98 -18.43 -17.29 -3.73
CA ARG A 98 -19.78 -16.75 -3.55
C ARG A 98 -19.91 -15.37 -4.15
N LEU A 99 -18.97 -14.48 -3.83
CA LEU A 99 -18.95 -13.10 -4.31
C LEU A 99 -18.80 -13.02 -5.84
N ARG A 100 -17.95 -13.87 -6.42
CA ARG A 100 -17.74 -13.85 -7.88
C ARG A 100 -18.88 -14.46 -8.69
N LYS A 101 -19.74 -15.26 -8.04
CA LYS A 101 -20.92 -15.85 -8.68
C LYS A 101 -22.05 -14.83 -8.82
N GLU A 102 -22.16 -13.91 -7.89
CA GLU A 102 -23.13 -12.81 -7.92
C GLU A 102 -22.58 -11.65 -8.77
N ASP A 103 -23.47 -10.93 -9.45
CA ASP A 103 -23.08 -9.83 -10.35
C ASP A 103 -22.98 -8.48 -9.62
N PHE A 104 -22.32 -8.47 -8.45
CA PHE A 104 -22.09 -7.26 -7.68
C PHE A 104 -21.07 -6.35 -8.38
N LYS A 105 -21.24 -5.04 -8.21
CA LYS A 105 -20.32 -4.01 -8.70
C LYS A 105 -19.59 -3.28 -7.57
N SER A 106 -20.19 -3.29 -6.37
CA SER A 106 -19.65 -2.60 -5.19
C SER A 106 -20.06 -3.31 -3.90
N LEU A 107 -19.37 -3.01 -2.79
CA LEU A 107 -19.73 -3.51 -1.46
C LEU A 107 -21.15 -3.11 -1.05
N PRO A 108 -21.64 -1.87 -1.27
CA PRO A 108 -23.03 -1.50 -1.01
C PRO A 108 -24.07 -2.33 -1.78
N ASP A 109 -23.74 -2.88 -2.96
CA ASP A 109 -24.66 -3.75 -3.70
C ASP A 109 -24.92 -5.08 -2.95
N ILE A 110 -23.91 -5.58 -2.22
CA ILE A 110 -24.09 -6.76 -1.34
C ILE A 110 -25.08 -6.44 -0.22
N LEU A 111 -24.94 -5.28 0.41
CA LEU A 111 -25.83 -4.83 1.48
C LEU A 111 -27.27 -4.64 0.97
N ASP A 112 -27.45 -4.07 -0.22
CA ASP A 112 -28.77 -3.94 -0.86
C ASP A 112 -29.43 -5.31 -1.06
N ARG A 113 -28.67 -6.26 -1.58
CA ARG A 113 -29.16 -7.60 -1.89
C ARG A 113 -29.67 -8.38 -0.67
N TYR A 114 -28.96 -8.27 0.45
CA TYR A 114 -29.26 -9.07 1.65
C TYR A 114 -30.04 -8.32 2.73
N TYR A 115 -29.95 -6.99 2.77
CA TYR A 115 -30.50 -6.17 3.86
C TYR A 115 -31.37 -4.99 3.37
N GLY A 116 -31.48 -4.80 2.05
CA GLY A 116 -32.33 -3.80 1.44
C GLY A 116 -31.71 -2.41 1.30
N LYS A 117 -32.47 -1.51 0.63
CA LYS A 117 -31.99 -0.19 0.16
C LYS A 117 -31.46 0.72 1.26
N ASN A 118 -32.07 0.72 2.45
CA ASN A 118 -31.62 1.60 3.53
C ASN A 118 -30.21 1.23 3.98
N THR A 119 -29.92 -0.07 4.09
CA THR A 119 -28.57 -0.55 4.44
C THR A 119 -27.55 -0.24 3.35
N ARG A 120 -27.98 -0.25 2.07
CA ARG A 120 -27.14 0.21 0.97
C ARG A 120 -26.67 1.65 1.13
N TYR A 121 -27.57 2.58 1.50
CA TYR A 121 -27.20 3.99 1.70
C TYR A 121 -26.18 4.15 2.85
N VAL A 122 -26.41 3.45 3.95
CA VAL A 122 -25.47 3.44 5.07
C VAL A 122 -24.12 2.86 4.62
N GLY A 123 -24.13 1.72 3.91
CA GLY A 123 -22.93 1.11 3.36
C GLY A 123 -22.19 2.00 2.35
N ALA A 124 -22.91 2.75 1.53
CA ALA A 124 -22.31 3.70 0.61
C ALA A 124 -21.63 4.87 1.35
N LEU A 125 -22.28 5.41 2.37
CA LEU A 125 -21.73 6.48 3.20
C LEU A 125 -20.48 6.02 3.96
N THR A 126 -20.54 4.85 4.60
CA THR A 126 -19.39 4.29 5.33
C THR A 126 -18.23 3.93 4.39
N SER A 127 -18.52 3.36 3.21
CA SER A 127 -17.50 3.12 2.18
C SER A 127 -16.85 4.42 1.70
N PHE A 128 -17.63 5.48 1.51
CA PHE A 128 -17.12 6.80 1.15
C PHE A 128 -16.18 7.37 2.22
N ILE A 129 -16.61 7.35 3.50
CA ILE A 129 -15.77 7.82 4.61
C ILE A 129 -14.49 7.00 4.73
N TYR A 130 -14.59 5.66 4.60
CA TYR A 130 -13.43 4.77 4.63
C TYR A 130 -12.44 5.05 3.48
N SER A 131 -12.96 5.42 2.32
CA SER A 131 -12.18 5.72 1.13
C SER A 131 -11.62 7.16 1.09
N LEU A 132 -11.76 7.96 2.15
CA LEU A 132 -11.12 9.27 2.19
C LEU A 132 -9.58 9.11 2.27
N PRO A 133 -8.83 9.80 1.40
CA PRO A 133 -7.39 9.57 1.25
C PRO A 133 -6.54 10.28 2.33
N ALA A 134 -7.05 10.38 3.56
CA ALA A 134 -6.38 11.15 4.61
C ALA A 134 -5.00 10.60 4.96
N LEU A 135 -4.88 9.27 5.10
CA LEU A 135 -3.61 8.61 5.41
C LEU A 135 -2.62 8.72 4.25
N SER A 136 -3.10 8.50 3.02
CA SER A 136 -2.28 8.64 1.81
C SER A 136 -1.76 10.08 1.62
N LEU A 137 -2.59 11.08 1.86
CA LEU A 137 -2.14 12.46 1.82
C LEU A 137 -1.11 12.76 2.91
N TYR A 138 -1.33 12.28 4.12
CA TYR A 138 -0.36 12.40 5.21
C TYR A 138 0.99 11.77 4.83
N GLY A 139 0.96 10.59 4.23
CA GLY A 139 2.15 9.91 3.75
C GLY A 139 2.91 10.69 2.68
N PHE A 140 2.22 11.29 1.72
CA PHE A 140 2.87 12.20 0.77
C PHE A 140 3.48 13.43 1.45
N GLY A 141 2.90 13.89 2.56
CA GLY A 141 3.48 14.95 3.38
C GLY A 141 4.83 14.53 3.98
N ILE A 142 4.90 13.36 4.62
CA ILE A 142 6.15 12.81 5.18
C ILE A 142 7.19 12.60 4.06
N LEU A 143 6.78 12.02 2.93
CA LEU A 143 7.69 11.81 1.81
C LEU A 143 8.21 13.13 1.23
N GLY A 144 7.36 14.14 1.12
CA GLY A 144 7.75 15.49 0.69
C GLY A 144 8.76 16.12 1.63
N ASP A 145 8.59 15.98 2.93
CA ASP A 145 9.51 16.48 3.96
C ASP A 145 10.84 15.73 3.94
N VAL A 146 10.79 14.41 4.07
CA VAL A 146 12.01 13.57 4.17
C VAL A 146 12.80 13.55 2.86
N ILE A 147 12.13 13.50 1.70
CA ILE A 147 12.79 13.38 0.38
C ILE A 147 13.18 14.74 -0.18
N LEU A 148 12.28 15.73 -0.11
CA LEU A 148 12.42 16.98 -0.85
C LEU A 148 12.69 18.18 0.07
N GLY A 149 12.63 17.98 1.40
CA GLY A 149 12.74 19.04 2.38
C GLY A 149 11.59 20.07 2.27
N TRP A 150 10.44 19.64 1.76
CA TRP A 150 9.27 20.48 1.62
C TRP A 150 8.45 20.52 2.92
N GLU A 151 7.73 21.61 3.12
CA GLU A 151 6.69 21.62 4.14
C GLU A 151 5.68 20.50 3.83
N PRO A 152 5.24 19.69 4.84
CA PRO A 152 4.34 18.55 4.61
C PRO A 152 3.10 18.87 3.79
N ALA A 153 2.52 20.06 3.98
CA ALA A 153 1.35 20.50 3.19
C ALA A 153 1.66 20.61 1.68
N ILE A 154 2.87 21.02 1.31
CA ILE A 154 3.31 21.09 -0.10
C ILE A 154 3.47 19.68 -0.65
N GLY A 155 4.07 18.76 0.11
CA GLY A 155 4.18 17.33 -0.26
C GLY A 155 2.81 16.71 -0.54
N MET A 156 1.85 16.91 0.38
CA MET A 156 0.46 16.46 0.22
C MET A 156 -0.17 16.97 -1.07
N LEU A 157 -0.06 18.27 -1.34
CA LEU A 157 -0.69 18.91 -2.50
C LEU A 157 -0.04 18.52 -3.82
N VAL A 158 1.28 18.52 -3.89
CA VAL A 158 1.99 18.28 -5.16
C VAL A 158 2.01 16.78 -5.50
N LEU A 159 2.51 15.94 -4.59
CA LEU A 159 2.62 14.49 -4.85
C LEU A 159 1.23 13.84 -4.91
N GLY A 160 0.32 14.20 -4.00
CA GLY A 160 -1.07 13.75 -4.03
C GLY A 160 -1.80 14.24 -5.29
N GLY A 161 -1.58 15.49 -5.72
CA GLY A 161 -2.13 16.03 -6.96
C GLY A 161 -1.66 15.30 -8.21
N ILE A 162 -0.39 14.92 -8.29
CA ILE A 162 0.16 14.10 -9.39
C ILE A 162 -0.49 12.72 -9.39
N ALA A 163 -0.60 12.09 -8.23
CA ALA A 163 -1.24 10.78 -8.09
C ALA A 163 -2.71 10.81 -8.51
N LEU A 164 -3.45 11.83 -8.10
CA LEU A 164 -4.82 12.06 -8.53
C LEU A 164 -4.95 12.27 -10.05
N ALA A 165 -4.08 13.08 -10.63
CA ALA A 165 -4.16 13.44 -12.04
C ALA A 165 -4.09 12.21 -12.96
N TYR A 166 -3.16 11.28 -12.74
CA TYR A 166 -3.06 10.09 -13.59
C TYR A 166 -4.21 9.10 -13.34
N THR A 167 -4.69 9.01 -12.11
CA THR A 167 -5.76 8.08 -11.73
C THR A 167 -7.10 8.46 -12.36
N LEU A 168 -7.47 9.74 -12.28
CA LEU A 168 -8.73 10.23 -12.82
C LEU A 168 -8.83 10.08 -14.34
N THR A 169 -7.70 10.01 -15.02
CA THR A 169 -7.66 9.90 -16.49
C THR A 169 -7.71 8.47 -16.99
N GLY A 170 -7.17 7.50 -16.24
CA GLY A 170 -6.84 6.17 -16.77
C GLY A 170 -7.83 5.04 -16.52
N GLY A 171 -8.76 5.16 -15.57
CA GLY A 171 -9.68 4.08 -15.17
C GLY A 171 -8.97 2.85 -14.57
N PHE A 172 -9.75 1.80 -14.21
CA PHE A 172 -9.21 0.64 -13.47
C PHE A 172 -8.21 -0.21 -14.28
N TRP A 173 -8.32 -0.24 -15.61
CA TRP A 173 -7.33 -0.92 -16.45
C TRP A 173 -5.96 -0.26 -16.39
N ALA A 174 -5.92 1.07 -16.46
CA ALA A 174 -4.67 1.81 -16.33
C ALA A 174 -4.06 1.60 -14.94
N VAL A 175 -4.89 1.66 -13.91
CA VAL A 175 -4.47 1.40 -12.54
C VAL A 175 -3.89 -0.01 -12.39
N ALA A 176 -4.57 -1.06 -12.87
CA ALA A 176 -4.06 -2.43 -12.76
C ALA A 176 -2.71 -2.63 -13.47
N LEU A 177 -2.45 -1.89 -14.55
CA LEU A 177 -1.17 -1.95 -15.24
C LEU A 177 -0.09 -1.12 -14.55
N THR A 178 -0.41 0.11 -14.10
CA THR A 178 0.52 0.92 -13.30
C THR A 178 0.88 0.23 -12.00
N ASP A 179 -0.11 -0.39 -11.33
CA ASP A 179 0.10 -1.24 -10.15
C ASP A 179 1.10 -2.37 -10.42
N SER A 180 1.08 -2.94 -11.63
CA SER A 180 2.03 -4.01 -11.98
C SER A 180 3.47 -3.50 -12.07
N ILE A 181 3.68 -2.28 -12.59
CA ILE A 181 4.99 -1.63 -12.62
C ILE A 181 5.41 -1.26 -11.19
N GLN A 182 4.51 -0.66 -10.44
CA GLN A 182 4.72 -0.23 -9.06
C GLN A 182 5.04 -1.42 -8.14
N PHE A 183 4.32 -2.53 -8.29
CA PHE A 183 4.59 -3.77 -7.58
C PHE A 183 6.03 -4.27 -7.79
N VAL A 184 6.51 -4.28 -9.04
CA VAL A 184 7.89 -4.69 -9.33
C VAL A 184 8.87 -3.73 -8.68
N MET A 185 8.63 -2.42 -8.78
CA MET A 185 9.45 -1.40 -8.13
C MET A 185 9.53 -1.61 -6.63
N MET A 186 8.40 -1.80 -5.95
CA MET A 186 8.30 -2.04 -4.51
C MET A 186 9.14 -3.25 -4.07
N CYS A 187 8.94 -4.39 -4.74
CA CYS A 187 9.66 -5.63 -4.41
C CYS A 187 11.17 -5.51 -4.63
N VAL A 188 11.57 -4.95 -5.77
CA VAL A 188 12.99 -4.81 -6.12
C VAL A 188 13.69 -3.85 -5.18
N VAL A 189 13.04 -2.73 -4.87
CA VAL A 189 13.66 -1.64 -4.10
C VAL A 189 13.93 -2.05 -2.65
N LEU A 190 12.99 -2.73 -1.97
CA LEU A 190 13.22 -3.20 -0.60
C LEU A 190 14.25 -4.34 -0.55
N ALA A 191 14.17 -5.30 -1.47
CA ALA A 191 15.15 -6.38 -1.55
C ALA A 191 16.56 -5.84 -1.83
N PHE A 192 16.65 -4.82 -2.69
CA PHE A 192 17.92 -4.14 -3.00
C PHE A 192 18.45 -3.32 -1.81
N ALA A 193 17.58 -2.63 -1.08
CA ALA A 193 17.96 -1.80 0.07
C ALA A 193 18.46 -2.62 1.27
N PHE A 194 17.97 -3.84 1.42
CA PHE A 194 18.26 -4.72 2.55
C PHE A 194 19.78 -4.93 2.80
N PRO A 195 20.63 -5.34 1.83
CA PRO A 195 22.06 -5.52 2.08
C PRO A 195 22.78 -4.23 2.48
N PHE A 196 22.33 -3.07 2.00
CA PHE A 196 22.90 -1.79 2.39
C PHE A 196 22.59 -1.45 3.85
N ALA A 197 21.37 -1.67 4.29
CA ALA A 197 20.98 -1.47 5.70
C ALA A 197 21.75 -2.40 6.62
N MET A 198 21.87 -3.69 6.25
CA MET A 198 22.62 -4.66 7.04
C MET A 198 24.10 -4.27 7.13
N ASN A 199 24.71 -3.89 6.02
CA ASN A 199 26.11 -3.44 6.03
C ASN A 199 26.28 -2.15 6.86
N PHE A 200 25.35 -1.23 6.81
CA PHE A 200 25.37 0.04 7.55
C PHE A 200 25.40 -0.16 9.06
N ILE A 201 24.68 -1.13 9.59
CA ILE A 201 24.65 -1.43 11.04
C ILE A 201 25.76 -2.36 11.50
N GLY A 202 26.43 -3.08 10.58
CA GLY A 202 27.46 -4.08 10.87
C GLY A 202 26.98 -5.53 10.85
N GLY A 203 25.85 -5.81 10.22
CA GLY A 203 25.31 -7.16 10.00
C GLY A 203 24.30 -7.65 11.04
N PHE A 204 23.80 -8.86 10.81
CA PHE A 204 22.83 -9.49 11.73
C PHE A 204 23.41 -9.78 13.12
N ASP A 205 24.69 -10.15 13.21
CA ASP A 205 25.32 -10.43 14.49
C ASP A 205 25.28 -9.18 15.38
N THR A 206 25.59 -8.01 14.81
CA THR A 206 25.49 -6.73 15.51
C THR A 206 24.03 -6.44 15.93
N MET A 207 23.06 -6.75 15.07
CA MET A 207 21.65 -6.57 15.42
C MET A 207 21.25 -7.41 16.65
N ILE A 208 21.68 -8.69 16.69
CA ILE A 208 21.42 -9.60 17.81
C ILE A 208 22.14 -9.16 19.10
N GLU A 209 23.36 -8.63 18.98
CA GLU A 209 24.13 -8.16 20.13
C GLU A 209 23.60 -6.86 20.74
N VAL A 210 23.07 -5.96 19.91
CA VAL A 210 22.68 -4.59 20.30
C VAL A 210 21.23 -4.52 20.76
N LEU A 211 20.34 -5.27 20.13
CA LEU A 211 18.91 -5.26 20.50
C LEU A 211 18.63 -6.18 21.68
N GLU A 212 17.67 -5.78 22.50
CA GLU A 212 17.19 -6.60 23.60
C GLU A 212 16.56 -7.91 23.09
N PRO A 213 16.64 -9.02 23.85
CA PRO A 213 16.04 -10.29 23.45
C PRO A 213 14.54 -10.22 23.10
N SER A 214 13.79 -9.30 23.73
CA SER A 214 12.37 -9.06 23.46
C SER A 214 12.08 -8.68 22.02
N TYR A 215 13.03 -8.03 21.32
CA TYR A 215 12.89 -7.70 19.89
C TYR A 215 12.80 -8.93 18.98
N PHE A 216 13.27 -10.07 19.45
CA PHE A 216 13.26 -11.35 18.71
C PHE A 216 12.19 -12.32 19.24
N ASP A 217 11.44 -11.95 20.25
CA ASP A 217 10.30 -12.72 20.74
C ASP A 217 9.05 -12.41 19.91
N THR A 218 8.29 -13.44 19.58
CA THR A 218 7.06 -13.34 18.79
C THR A 218 5.96 -12.50 19.41
N LEU A 219 5.96 -12.37 20.74
CA LEU A 219 5.02 -11.56 21.50
C LEU A 219 5.69 -10.27 22.03
N GLY A 220 7.03 -10.23 22.07
CA GLY A 220 7.79 -9.12 22.62
C GLY A 220 7.39 -8.83 24.07
N ASP A 221 7.46 -7.56 24.44
CA ASP A 221 7.02 -7.06 25.75
C ASP A 221 5.55 -6.60 25.74
N LEU A 222 4.82 -6.85 24.64
CA LEU A 222 3.43 -6.41 24.50
C LEU A 222 2.47 -7.30 25.27
N SER A 223 1.43 -6.67 25.84
CA SER A 223 0.36 -7.44 26.45
C SER A 223 -0.41 -8.24 25.41
N ILE A 224 -0.88 -9.44 25.78
CA ILE A 224 -1.70 -10.28 24.89
C ILE A 224 -2.95 -9.55 24.37
N TRP A 225 -3.50 -8.62 25.14
CA TRP A 225 -4.66 -7.82 24.71
C TRP A 225 -4.31 -6.88 23.57
N LEU A 226 -3.14 -6.27 23.59
CA LEU A 226 -2.68 -5.39 22.53
C LEU A 226 -2.40 -6.18 21.25
N ILE A 227 -1.82 -7.37 21.37
CA ILE A 227 -1.63 -8.29 20.21
C ILE A 227 -2.96 -8.71 19.61
N ILE A 228 -3.98 -9.01 20.45
CA ILE A 228 -5.34 -9.31 19.96
C ILE A 228 -5.93 -8.10 19.22
N ILE A 229 -5.72 -6.89 19.73
CA ILE A 229 -6.16 -5.66 19.05
C ILE A 229 -5.47 -5.54 17.69
N TYR A 230 -4.14 -5.68 17.63
CA TYR A 230 -3.40 -5.63 16.37
C TYR A 230 -3.86 -6.73 15.39
N ALA A 231 -4.00 -7.97 15.86
CA ALA A 231 -4.49 -9.07 15.05
C ALA A 231 -5.92 -8.81 14.51
N SER A 232 -6.75 -8.12 15.28
CA SER A 232 -8.12 -7.81 14.87
C SER A 232 -8.20 -6.77 13.74
N THR A 233 -7.15 -5.98 13.51
CA THR A 233 -7.12 -5.02 12.40
C THR A 233 -7.27 -5.71 11.04
N GLY A 234 -6.79 -6.96 10.90
CA GLY A 234 -6.98 -7.77 9.71
C GLY A 234 -8.45 -8.02 9.33
N LEU A 235 -9.40 -7.86 10.26
CA LEU A 235 -10.82 -7.93 9.96
C LEU A 235 -11.28 -6.82 9.00
N SER A 236 -10.55 -5.71 8.91
CA SER A 236 -10.85 -4.60 8.00
C SER A 236 -10.98 -5.06 6.55
N ILE A 237 -10.20 -6.07 6.13
CA ILE A 237 -10.27 -6.65 4.78
C ILE A 237 -11.67 -7.12 4.42
N LEU A 238 -12.43 -7.63 5.39
CA LEU A 238 -13.79 -8.14 5.15
C LEU A 238 -14.82 -7.03 4.87
N VAL A 239 -14.46 -5.77 5.08
CA VAL A 239 -15.33 -4.61 4.86
C VAL A 239 -14.71 -3.56 3.93
N GLU A 240 -13.54 -3.84 3.37
CA GLU A 240 -12.80 -2.90 2.55
C GLU A 240 -13.31 -2.85 1.10
N PRO A 241 -13.82 -1.70 0.62
CA PRO A 241 -14.39 -1.59 -0.72
C PRO A 241 -13.42 -1.92 -1.85
N THR A 242 -12.14 -1.54 -1.70
CA THR A 242 -11.09 -1.76 -2.70
C THR A 242 -10.78 -3.24 -2.91
N PHE A 243 -10.83 -4.04 -1.84
CA PHE A 243 -10.68 -5.49 -1.89
C PHE A 243 -11.81 -6.16 -2.69
N TYR A 244 -13.06 -5.78 -2.38
CA TYR A 244 -14.22 -6.31 -3.09
C TYR A 244 -14.22 -5.94 -4.57
N GLN A 245 -13.80 -4.72 -4.91
CA GLN A 245 -13.70 -4.28 -6.31
C GLN A 245 -12.81 -5.21 -7.13
N ARG A 246 -11.66 -5.65 -6.59
CA ARG A 246 -10.76 -6.59 -7.26
C ARG A 246 -11.35 -7.98 -7.42
N ILE A 247 -12.08 -8.45 -6.40
CA ILE A 247 -12.82 -9.72 -6.51
C ILE A 247 -13.84 -9.64 -7.65
N PHE A 248 -14.57 -8.52 -7.77
CA PHE A 248 -15.57 -8.33 -8.82
C PHE A 248 -14.95 -8.15 -10.21
N ALA A 249 -13.77 -7.54 -10.29
CA ALA A 249 -13.03 -7.33 -11.55
C ALA A 249 -12.30 -8.62 -12.04
N ALA A 250 -12.17 -9.63 -11.20
CA ALA A 250 -11.49 -10.86 -11.54
C ALA A 250 -12.21 -11.65 -12.64
N ARG A 251 -11.46 -12.28 -13.54
CA ARG A 251 -12.00 -13.15 -14.61
C ARG A 251 -12.76 -14.36 -14.04
N SER A 252 -12.30 -14.93 -12.92
CA SER A 252 -12.94 -16.08 -12.28
C SER A 252 -12.58 -16.14 -10.78
N TYR A 253 -13.38 -16.89 -10.00
CA TYR A 253 -13.07 -17.13 -8.59
C TYR A 253 -11.72 -17.83 -8.37
N ARG A 254 -11.28 -18.67 -9.33
CA ARG A 254 -9.97 -19.34 -9.27
C ARG A 254 -8.83 -18.33 -9.35
N ASN A 255 -9.00 -17.28 -10.18
CA ASN A 255 -8.02 -16.21 -10.27
C ASN A 255 -7.90 -15.47 -8.92
N VAL A 256 -9.03 -15.15 -8.27
CA VAL A 256 -9.03 -14.53 -6.93
C VAL A 256 -8.33 -15.41 -5.91
N ARG A 257 -8.76 -16.68 -5.80
CA ARG A 257 -8.18 -17.61 -4.84
C ARG A 257 -6.67 -17.76 -5.03
N ASN A 258 -6.24 -17.99 -6.26
CA ASN A 258 -4.81 -18.18 -6.55
C ASN A 258 -4.00 -16.89 -6.29
N ALA A 259 -4.57 -15.72 -6.62
CA ALA A 259 -3.91 -14.44 -6.35
C ALA A 259 -3.74 -14.21 -4.83
N LEU A 260 -4.75 -14.48 -4.03
CA LEU A 260 -4.66 -14.31 -2.58
C LEU A 260 -3.68 -15.31 -1.95
N VAL A 261 -3.73 -16.59 -2.35
CA VAL A 261 -2.81 -17.62 -1.81
C VAL A 261 -1.36 -17.30 -2.17
N ILE A 262 -1.07 -16.95 -3.43
CA ILE A 262 0.28 -16.57 -3.85
C ILE A 262 0.68 -15.24 -3.20
N GLY A 263 -0.25 -14.29 -3.14
CA GLY A 263 -0.05 -12.97 -2.54
C GLY A 263 0.44 -13.05 -1.09
N ILE A 264 -0.09 -13.97 -0.28
CA ILE A 264 0.33 -14.14 1.12
C ILE A 264 1.83 -14.41 1.26
N PHE A 265 2.42 -15.21 0.37
CA PHE A 265 3.87 -15.47 0.41
C PHE A 265 4.67 -14.21 0.07
N ILE A 266 4.21 -13.42 -0.88
CA ILE A 266 4.86 -12.17 -1.27
C ILE A 266 4.71 -11.14 -0.16
N TRP A 267 3.49 -10.96 0.39
CA TRP A 267 3.24 -10.10 1.54
C TRP A 267 4.11 -10.48 2.73
N GLY A 268 4.10 -11.76 3.10
CA GLY A 268 4.89 -12.22 4.24
C GLY A 268 6.39 -11.94 4.10
N SER A 269 6.94 -12.05 2.90
CA SER A 269 8.34 -11.72 2.63
C SER A 269 8.58 -10.20 2.70
N TYR A 270 7.64 -9.40 2.21
CA TYR A 270 7.73 -7.96 2.17
C TYR A 270 7.65 -7.35 3.57
N ASP A 271 6.65 -7.74 4.38
CA ASP A 271 6.49 -7.30 5.76
C ASP A 271 7.68 -7.70 6.62
N TRP A 272 8.25 -8.89 6.36
CA TRP A 272 9.47 -9.32 7.04
C TRP A 272 10.67 -8.41 6.71
N LEU A 273 10.82 -8.02 5.44
CA LEU A 273 11.86 -7.07 5.05
C LEU A 273 11.66 -5.70 5.71
N ILE A 274 10.45 -5.16 5.74
CA ILE A 274 10.14 -3.89 6.42
C ILE A 274 10.50 -3.98 7.90
N THR A 275 10.06 -5.05 8.58
CA THR A 275 10.34 -5.27 10.00
C THR A 275 11.84 -5.25 10.29
N ILE A 276 12.65 -6.01 9.54
CA ILE A 276 14.10 -6.07 9.76
C ILE A 276 14.78 -4.73 9.43
N LEU A 277 14.34 -4.04 8.39
CA LEU A 277 14.86 -2.72 8.05
C LEU A 277 14.55 -1.68 9.13
N ALA A 278 13.37 -1.74 9.72
CA ALA A 278 13.01 -0.89 10.86
C ALA A 278 13.81 -1.23 12.13
N MET A 279 14.03 -2.51 12.42
CA MET A 279 14.93 -2.94 13.50
C MET A 279 16.36 -2.45 13.26
N SER A 280 16.83 -2.41 12.00
CA SER A 280 18.15 -1.86 11.68
C SER A 280 18.28 -0.38 12.01
N ALA A 281 17.20 0.38 11.84
CA ALA A 281 17.15 1.78 12.27
C ALA A 281 17.31 1.90 13.81
N LYS A 282 16.66 1.03 14.57
CA LYS A 282 16.82 0.98 16.03
C LYS A 282 18.28 0.71 16.45
N VAL A 283 18.92 -0.26 15.82
CA VAL A 283 20.36 -0.52 16.00
C VAL A 283 21.18 0.74 15.70
N GLY A 284 20.88 1.42 14.61
CA GLY A 284 21.54 2.67 14.21
C GLY A 284 21.42 3.77 15.28
N VAL A 285 20.25 3.92 15.89
CA VAL A 285 20.01 4.86 17.00
C VAL A 285 20.80 4.47 18.23
N ILE A 286 20.77 3.21 18.65
CA ILE A 286 21.48 2.73 19.87
C ILE A 286 22.99 2.87 19.69
N LYS A 287 23.52 2.63 18.48
CA LYS A 287 24.95 2.81 18.16
C LYS A 287 25.37 4.28 17.99
N GLY A 288 24.41 5.22 18.02
CA GLY A 288 24.70 6.65 17.79
C GLY A 288 25.09 7.00 16.36
N ILE A 289 24.84 6.11 15.37
CA ILE A 289 25.06 6.36 13.94
C ILE A 289 23.84 7.00 13.28
N LEU A 290 22.68 6.93 13.91
CA LEU A 290 21.47 7.69 13.56
C LEU A 290 21.11 8.63 14.72
N PRO A 291 20.36 9.73 14.43
CA PRO A 291 19.86 10.64 15.46
C PRO A 291 19.03 9.91 16.52
N SER A 292 19.07 10.39 17.76
CA SER A 292 18.31 9.80 18.88
C SER A 292 16.81 10.12 18.83
N ASP A 293 16.41 11.11 18.04
CA ASP A 293 15.04 11.62 17.89
C ASP A 293 14.34 11.10 16.63
N VAL A 294 14.80 9.96 16.08
CA VAL A 294 14.14 9.31 14.93
C VAL A 294 12.69 8.99 15.29
N ALA A 295 11.76 9.54 14.52
CA ALA A 295 10.36 9.19 14.62
C ALA A 295 10.13 7.71 14.23
N PRO A 296 9.47 6.89 15.06
CA PRO A 296 9.33 5.46 14.80
C PRO A 296 8.68 5.11 13.46
N ASP A 297 7.70 5.88 13.02
CA ASP A 297 7.03 5.72 11.71
C ASP A 297 7.95 6.06 10.53
N ALA A 298 8.89 6.99 10.70
CA ALA A 298 9.89 7.34 9.70
C ALA A 298 11.20 6.52 9.80
N ALA A 299 11.30 5.55 10.69
CA ALA A 299 12.54 4.80 10.98
C ALA A 299 13.13 4.13 9.74
N LEU A 300 12.28 3.45 8.94
CA LEU A 300 12.67 2.82 7.69
C LEU A 300 13.28 3.85 6.72
N LEU A 301 12.62 4.99 6.52
CA LEU A 301 13.12 6.03 5.63
C LEU A 301 14.45 6.60 6.13
N THR A 302 14.55 6.84 7.42
CA THR A 302 15.74 7.42 8.04
C THR A 302 16.98 6.54 7.86
N VAL A 303 16.85 5.23 8.09
CA VAL A 303 18.00 4.32 7.88
C VAL A 303 18.35 4.21 6.39
N MET A 304 17.37 4.25 5.49
CA MET A 304 17.65 4.20 4.05
C MET A 304 18.35 5.46 3.54
N VAL A 305 17.93 6.63 4.01
CA VAL A 305 18.63 7.89 3.69
C VAL A 305 20.10 7.86 4.16
N ALA A 306 20.36 7.21 5.29
CA ALA A 306 21.73 7.10 5.82
C ALA A 306 22.57 6.02 5.13
N ALA A 307 21.96 4.89 4.75
CA ALA A 307 22.66 3.69 4.27
C ALA A 307 22.86 3.66 2.75
N LEU A 308 21.95 4.24 1.97
CA LEU A 308 21.97 4.10 0.51
C LEU A 308 22.89 5.14 -0.15
N PRO A 309 23.68 4.74 -1.14
CA PRO A 309 24.45 5.68 -1.95
C PRO A 309 23.55 6.45 -2.92
N ALA A 310 24.10 7.55 -3.46
CA ALA A 310 23.44 8.34 -4.51
C ALA A 310 23.00 7.48 -5.71
N GLY A 311 21.85 7.74 -6.27
CA GLY A 311 21.18 6.96 -7.30
C GLY A 311 20.39 5.77 -6.74
N ALA A 312 20.96 5.01 -5.79
CA ALA A 312 20.23 3.95 -5.09
C ALA A 312 19.15 4.53 -4.18
N LEU A 313 19.44 5.65 -3.51
CA LEU A 313 18.45 6.37 -2.71
C LEU A 313 17.30 6.88 -3.58
N GLY A 314 17.58 7.49 -4.73
CA GLY A 314 16.55 7.94 -5.67
C GLY A 314 15.65 6.81 -6.16
N LEU A 315 16.24 5.64 -6.45
CA LEU A 315 15.46 4.44 -6.84
C LEU A 315 14.58 3.95 -5.68
N PHE A 316 15.13 3.91 -4.46
CA PHE A 316 14.38 3.54 -3.26
C PHE A 316 13.20 4.49 -3.04
N MET A 317 13.42 5.79 -3.14
CA MET A 317 12.37 6.81 -2.97
C MET A 317 11.29 6.72 -4.06
N ALA A 318 11.68 6.43 -5.31
CA ALA A 318 10.71 6.16 -6.38
C ALA A 318 9.87 4.91 -6.07
N GLY A 319 10.46 3.87 -5.47
CA GLY A 319 9.75 2.68 -5.02
C GLY A 319 8.75 2.96 -3.90
N ILE A 320 9.12 3.79 -2.91
CA ILE A 320 8.21 4.19 -1.83
C ILE A 320 7.09 5.09 -2.38
N LEU A 321 7.38 6.02 -3.28
CA LEU A 321 6.35 6.79 -3.99
C LEU A 321 5.42 5.88 -4.80
N SER A 322 5.94 4.80 -5.39
CA SER A 322 5.14 3.79 -6.10
C SER A 322 4.10 3.16 -5.19
N THR A 323 4.50 2.82 -3.96
CA THR A 323 3.64 2.23 -2.94
C THR A 323 2.43 3.12 -2.67
N GLU A 324 2.68 4.39 -2.40
CA GLU A 324 1.63 5.34 -2.06
C GLU A 324 0.73 5.70 -3.24
N MET A 325 1.33 5.90 -4.41
CA MET A 325 0.59 6.22 -5.62
C MET A 325 -0.37 5.09 -6.03
N SER A 326 0.02 3.82 -5.84
CA SER A 326 -0.85 2.66 -6.09
C SER A 326 -2.04 2.63 -5.13
N THR A 327 -1.82 2.91 -3.86
CA THR A 327 -2.88 2.94 -2.85
C THR A 327 -3.88 4.06 -3.13
N LEU A 328 -3.39 5.28 -3.36
CA LEU A 328 -4.25 6.44 -3.64
C LEU A 328 -5.07 6.28 -4.92
N SER A 329 -4.48 5.70 -5.97
CA SER A 329 -5.14 5.56 -7.28
C SER A 329 -6.46 4.79 -7.21
N LEU A 330 -6.61 3.90 -6.27
CA LEU A 330 -7.74 3.00 -6.14
C LEU A 330 -8.88 3.55 -5.31
N ILE A 331 -8.58 4.34 -4.31
CA ILE A 331 -9.57 5.00 -3.47
C ILE A 331 -10.56 5.80 -4.33
N HIS A 332 -10.06 6.50 -5.34
CA HIS A 332 -10.88 7.31 -6.23
C HIS A 332 -11.71 6.53 -7.27
N ILE A 333 -11.32 5.29 -7.61
CA ILE A 333 -12.07 4.45 -8.54
C ILE A 333 -13.13 3.63 -7.81
N SER A 334 -12.91 3.25 -6.56
CA SER A 334 -13.83 2.41 -5.80
C SER A 334 -15.06 3.13 -5.23
N GLU A 335 -15.14 4.46 -5.32
CA GLU A 335 -16.22 5.23 -4.73
C GLU A 335 -17.59 4.97 -5.38
N PRO A 336 -18.59 4.47 -4.62
CA PRO A 336 -19.94 4.21 -5.14
C PRO A 336 -20.76 5.47 -5.42
N THR A 337 -20.26 6.66 -5.11
CA THR A 337 -20.97 7.95 -5.22
C THR A 337 -21.26 8.37 -6.66
N ARG A 338 -20.59 7.78 -7.67
CA ARG A 338 -20.86 8.09 -9.08
C ARG A 338 -22.17 7.52 -9.66
N ARG A 339 -23.00 6.86 -8.85
CA ARG A 339 -24.40 6.55 -9.22
C ARG A 339 -25.41 7.63 -8.78
N THR A 340 -24.98 8.75 -8.21
CA THR A 340 -25.83 9.89 -7.88
C THR A 340 -25.85 10.92 -9.02
N PRO A 341 -26.89 11.75 -9.14
CA PRO A 341 -27.08 12.71 -10.27
C PRO A 341 -25.91 13.67 -10.52
N ILE A 342 -25.04 13.89 -9.52
CA ILE A 342 -23.87 14.78 -9.64
C ILE A 342 -22.83 14.22 -10.65
N SER A 343 -22.69 12.91 -10.77
CA SER A 343 -21.77 12.30 -11.72
C SER A 343 -22.29 12.30 -13.17
N TYR A 344 -23.61 12.34 -13.36
CA TYR A 344 -24.19 12.53 -14.69
C TYR A 344 -23.91 13.94 -15.26
N ALA A 345 -23.88 14.96 -14.41
CA ALA A 345 -23.61 16.33 -14.84
C ALA A 345 -22.16 16.52 -15.35
N VAL A 346 -21.18 15.82 -14.79
CA VAL A 346 -19.78 15.88 -15.24
C VAL A 346 -19.54 15.04 -16.50
N PHE A 347 -20.30 13.97 -16.70
CA PHE A 347 -20.18 13.12 -17.89
C PHE A 347 -20.92 13.69 -19.11
N CYS A 348 -21.97 14.50 -18.91
CA CYS A 348 -22.69 15.18 -19.99
C CYS A 348 -22.05 16.49 -20.45
N LEU A 349 -20.95 16.92 -19.82
CA LEU A 349 -20.13 18.09 -20.24
C LEU A 349 -18.94 17.70 -21.12
N LYS A 350 -18.87 16.47 -21.59
CA LYS A 350 -18.03 15.99 -22.67
C LYS A 350 -18.95 15.48 -23.78
#